data_4575b0e4d17f6f2f40aab47735db0242
#
_entry.id   4575b0e4d17f6f2f40aab47735db0242
#
_cell.length_a   1.000
_cell.length_b   1.000
_cell.length_c   1.000
_cell.angle_alpha   90.00
_cell.angle_beta   90.00
_cell.angle_gamma   90.00
#
_symmetry.space_group_name_H-M   'P 1'
#
loop_
_entity.id
_entity.type
_entity.pdbx_description
1 polymer ?
#
loop_
_entity_poly.entity_id
_entity_poly.type
_entity_poly.pdbx_seq_one_letter_code
_entity_poly.pdbx_strand_id
1 'polypeptide(L)'
;MQTLDILSNAKLGSEAYPSLRLHFVAAYPTQEIIMKIKSSFSKALSLSILSTTITFSAFAQSKKINTSLSAMDLAKQMECGWNLGNSLDARDNWSAQSKKFPFNQGVGSEAVWGEEITTKAIIETGIKNGYKTIRLPVTWCNHLVDTNYTIDPKWMARVKQIVDWSIDAGYYVILNEHHSVHDDMNNPLKHCEGYIVRSGDEKETKAFLQAIWKQISETFNDNYDEHLIFETMNEPRNSAHEHCWNPQPINCKECKADVKLLNELNQLILETIRASGGNNANRFVMIPGMETSISTALADYFELPKDSAKDKLLVTVHLYPLDAGGTGKGAHHFNSQTKNEIIKNFRLLNEKFSSKGIPVVLGECGASRKAGSYWENGKEKKITDYVVTYEDRLNCFTFLASQTGKYAMPMLNWDCGGIGGMATVDRKKCKIVEPEYNAAVIKAWQDANQNPANINSDLVDEEIDLSRLTIWQKDVSSYNAKTGLLQLGANWKGSDLWFGDKDLSEYSNLVLNYKDASSSFIIQLVYTDDSKSQNFKISTSKKSITIPFDKKKRLKQIFIISENASVKVTLEKLSFSN
;
A
#
# COMPACT_ATOMS: atom_id res chain seq x y z
N MET A 1 -25.39 36.65 -4.44
CA MET A 1 -26.78 36.99 -4.08
C MET A 1 -27.67 35.97 -4.75
N GLN A 2 -28.06 34.97 -4.03
CA GLN A 2 -29.36 34.30 -3.98
C GLN A 2 -29.20 33.05 -3.15
N THR A 3 -29.69 33.14 -1.97
CA THR A 3 -29.94 32.09 -0.98
C THR A 3 -31.05 31.19 -1.47
N LEU A 4 -30.90 29.89 -1.27
CA LEU A 4 -32.02 28.95 -1.28
C LEU A 4 -31.90 28.05 -0.06
N ASP A 5 -32.77 28.38 0.93
CA ASP A 5 -33.14 27.52 2.03
C ASP A 5 -33.89 26.30 1.52
N ILE A 6 -33.54 25.12 2.02
CA ILE A 6 -34.45 23.98 2.05
C ILE A 6 -34.48 23.43 3.47
N LEU A 7 -35.58 23.80 4.16
CA LEU A 7 -35.98 23.29 5.45
C LEU A 7 -36.55 21.87 5.34
N SER A 8 -36.00 21.04 6.17
CA SER A 8 -36.56 19.97 6.98
C SER A 8 -38.05 19.61 6.86
N ASN A 9 -38.32 18.32 6.79
CA ASN A 9 -39.46 17.70 7.49
C ASN A 9 -39.20 16.20 7.64
N ALA A 10 -38.78 15.79 8.82
CA ALA A 10 -38.92 14.42 9.30
C ALA A 10 -39.68 14.47 10.63
N LYS A 11 -40.94 14.03 10.58
CA LYS A 11 -41.77 13.80 11.76
C LYS A 11 -41.24 12.64 12.58
N LEU A 12 -40.91 12.90 13.84
CA LEU A 12 -40.69 11.90 14.86
C LEU A 12 -42.02 11.32 15.32
N GLY A 13 -42.25 10.04 15.08
CA GLY A 13 -43.32 9.26 15.71
C GLY A 13 -42.86 8.80 17.08
N SER A 14 -43.62 9.23 18.10
CA SER A 14 -43.47 8.80 19.49
C SER A 14 -44.14 7.44 19.71
N GLU A 15 -43.35 6.40 20.01
CA GLU A 15 -43.88 5.24 20.73
C GLU A 15 -43.14 5.05 22.03
N ALA A 16 -43.93 5.03 23.11
CA ALA A 16 -43.49 4.90 24.49
C ALA A 16 -43.13 3.46 24.82
N TYR A 17 -42.01 3.23 25.45
CA TYR A 17 -41.72 1.98 26.19
C TYR A 17 -41.81 2.22 27.69
N PRO A 18 -42.41 1.28 28.45
CA PRO A 18 -42.64 1.45 29.88
C PRO A 18 -41.34 1.23 30.68
N SER A 19 -41.13 2.16 31.62
CA SER A 19 -40.04 2.13 32.60
C SER A 19 -40.21 0.98 33.61
N LEU A 20 -39.30 0.02 33.63
CA LEU A 20 -39.14 -0.92 34.74
C LEU A 20 -38.32 -0.23 35.85
N ARG A 21 -38.97 0.13 36.95
CA ARG A 21 -38.31 0.52 38.22
C ARG A 21 -37.91 -0.72 38.98
N LEU A 22 -36.64 -1.00 39.06
CA LEU A 22 -36.08 -1.95 40.04
C LEU A 22 -35.88 -1.22 41.36
N HIS A 23 -36.66 -1.65 42.38
CA HIS A 23 -36.46 -1.24 43.76
C HIS A 23 -35.35 -2.10 44.37
N PHE A 24 -34.21 -1.49 44.69
CA PHE A 24 -33.25 -2.10 45.60
C PHE A 24 -33.67 -1.82 47.03
N VAL A 25 -34.04 -2.87 47.77
CA VAL A 25 -34.22 -2.82 49.22
C VAL A 25 -32.85 -3.07 49.84
N ALA A 26 -32.26 -2.02 50.41
CA ALA A 26 -31.06 -2.17 51.23
C ALA A 26 -31.47 -2.61 52.64
N ALA A 27 -31.18 -3.87 53.02
CA ALA A 27 -31.32 -4.33 54.40
C ALA A 27 -30.06 -3.92 55.20
N TYR A 28 -30.24 -3.06 56.18
CA TYR A 28 -29.19 -2.77 57.17
C TYR A 28 -29.15 -3.89 58.23
N PRO A 29 -27.97 -4.38 58.61
CA PRO A 29 -27.87 -5.35 59.72
C PRO A 29 -28.00 -4.61 61.05
N THR A 30 -28.79 -5.24 61.93
CA THR A 30 -29.11 -4.75 63.28
C THR A 30 -27.90 -4.75 64.21
N GLN A 31 -27.92 -3.85 65.21
CA GLN A 31 -26.83 -3.56 66.16
C GLN A 31 -26.36 -4.73 67.06
N GLU A 32 -26.99 -5.87 67.03
CA GLU A 32 -26.60 -7.03 67.86
C GLU A 32 -25.37 -7.80 67.40
N ILE A 33 -24.94 -7.64 66.15
CA ILE A 33 -23.77 -8.35 65.62
C ILE A 33 -22.45 -7.66 65.96
N ILE A 34 -22.50 -6.36 66.35
CA ILE A 34 -21.29 -5.60 66.69
C ILE A 34 -20.76 -5.86 68.08
N MET A 35 -21.57 -6.41 69.01
CA MET A 35 -21.15 -6.64 70.41
C MET A 35 -20.48 -7.99 70.69
N LYS A 36 -20.50 -8.96 69.75
CA LYS A 36 -19.85 -10.26 69.97
C LYS A 36 -18.40 -10.35 69.40
N ILE A 37 -17.92 -9.33 68.75
CA ILE A 37 -16.53 -9.33 68.19
C ILE A 37 -15.57 -8.56 69.12
N LYS A 38 -16.00 -7.87 70.15
CA LYS A 38 -15.16 -7.09 71.06
C LYS A 38 -14.65 -7.80 72.32
N SER A 39 -14.95 -9.07 72.52
CA SER A 39 -14.56 -9.76 73.78
C SER A 39 -13.47 -10.88 73.64
N SER A 40 -12.84 -11.02 72.51
CA SER A 40 -11.83 -12.09 72.31
C SER A 40 -10.43 -11.61 71.86
N PHE A 41 -10.12 -10.33 71.92
CA PHE A 41 -8.78 -9.85 71.60
C PHE A 41 -8.22 -8.93 72.70
N SER A 42 -7.96 -9.52 73.86
CA SER A 42 -7.10 -8.92 74.84
C SER A 42 -6.32 -10.06 75.58
N LYS A 43 -5.27 -10.48 75.00
CA LYS A 43 -4.01 -11.02 75.58
C LYS A 43 -3.30 -11.79 74.49
N ALA A 44 -2.35 -11.19 73.87
CA ALA A 44 -1.03 -11.70 73.57
C ALA A 44 -0.29 -10.88 72.53
N LEU A 45 0.83 -10.50 72.93
CA LEU A 45 2.04 -10.32 72.15
C LEU A 45 2.19 -9.01 71.37
N SER A 46 2.95 -8.12 71.99
CA SER A 46 3.75 -7.10 71.31
C SER A 46 4.72 -7.77 70.35
N LEU A 47 4.34 -7.86 69.09
CA LEU A 47 5.34 -8.09 68.01
C LEU A 47 5.22 -6.90 67.08
N SER A 48 6.35 -6.17 67.02
CA SER A 48 6.58 -5.08 66.06
C SER A 48 6.42 -5.63 64.67
N ILE A 49 5.25 -5.46 64.05
CA ILE A 49 5.08 -5.64 62.63
C ILE A 49 5.49 -4.33 61.98
N LEU A 50 6.78 -4.27 61.58
CA LEU A 50 7.27 -3.34 60.58
C LEU A 50 6.52 -3.70 59.27
N SER A 51 5.41 -2.99 59.01
CA SER A 51 4.72 -3.11 57.72
C SER A 51 5.59 -2.48 56.66
N THR A 52 6.52 -3.24 56.14
CA THR A 52 7.07 -2.99 54.81
C THR A 52 5.94 -3.18 53.83
N THR A 53 5.31 -2.10 53.43
CA THR A 53 4.55 -2.02 52.19
C THR A 53 5.54 -2.30 51.07
N ILE A 54 5.70 -3.58 50.71
CA ILE A 54 6.29 -3.98 49.46
C ILE A 54 5.29 -3.55 48.40
N THR A 55 5.47 -2.33 47.91
CA THR A 55 4.95 -1.97 46.59
C THR A 55 5.67 -2.90 45.62
N PHE A 56 4.99 -3.98 45.21
CA PHE A 56 5.32 -4.66 43.96
C PHE A 56 5.07 -3.65 42.84
N SER A 57 6.00 -2.73 42.64
CA SER A 57 6.22 -2.22 41.31
C SER A 57 6.70 -3.43 40.54
N ALA A 58 5.80 -4.07 39.81
CA ALA A 58 6.20 -4.94 38.72
C ALA A 58 6.99 -4.00 37.79
N PHE A 59 8.32 -3.95 37.99
CA PHE A 59 9.20 -3.46 36.93
C PHE A 59 8.94 -4.43 35.79
N ALA A 60 8.12 -3.99 34.83
CA ALA A 60 8.06 -4.64 33.54
C ALA A 60 9.52 -4.71 33.08
N GLN A 61 10.05 -5.92 32.99
CA GLN A 61 11.41 -6.12 32.52
C GLN A 61 11.49 -5.47 31.16
N SER A 62 12.34 -4.43 31.04
CA SER A 62 12.45 -3.68 29.78
C SER A 62 12.79 -4.67 28.68
N LYS A 63 11.95 -4.77 27.67
CA LYS A 63 12.21 -5.62 26.50
C LYS A 63 13.39 -4.99 25.75
N LYS A 64 14.50 -5.72 25.64
CA LYS A 64 15.68 -5.23 24.91
C LYS A 64 15.65 -5.76 23.49
N ILE A 65 15.91 -4.86 22.55
CA ILE A 65 16.03 -5.23 21.14
C ILE A 65 17.21 -6.17 20.92
N ASN A 66 17.02 -7.19 20.10
CA ASN A 66 18.11 -8.09 19.72
C ASN A 66 19.05 -7.37 18.74
N THR A 67 20.20 -6.90 19.26
CA THR A 67 21.17 -6.15 18.46
C THR A 67 21.87 -7.01 17.40
N SER A 68 21.93 -8.35 17.60
CA SER A 68 22.54 -9.28 16.65
C SER A 68 21.60 -9.70 15.51
N LEU A 69 20.28 -9.47 15.62
CA LEU A 69 19.31 -9.78 14.57
C LEU A 69 19.54 -8.84 13.39
N SER A 70 19.77 -9.40 12.21
CA SER A 70 19.86 -8.61 10.97
C SER A 70 18.46 -8.25 10.43
N ALA A 71 18.37 -7.19 9.63
CA ALA A 71 17.12 -6.83 8.94
C ALA A 71 16.64 -7.97 8.02
N MET A 72 17.56 -8.70 7.38
CA MET A 72 17.20 -9.86 6.53
C MET A 72 16.57 -11.00 7.34
N ASP A 73 17.09 -11.27 8.56
CA ASP A 73 16.52 -12.32 9.40
C ASP A 73 15.20 -11.89 10.05
N LEU A 74 15.03 -10.59 10.34
CA LEU A 74 13.76 -10.01 10.75
C LEU A 74 12.71 -10.17 9.63
N ALA A 75 13.04 -9.81 8.39
CA ALA A 75 12.12 -9.88 7.25
C ALA A 75 11.59 -11.31 7.03
N LYS A 76 12.44 -12.33 7.18
CA LYS A 76 11.99 -13.74 7.12
C LYS A 76 10.93 -14.10 8.16
N GLN A 77 10.96 -13.46 9.34
CA GLN A 77 10.03 -13.70 10.43
C GLN A 77 8.75 -12.87 10.30
N MET A 78 8.80 -11.74 9.60
CA MET A 78 7.64 -10.87 9.35
C MET A 78 6.60 -11.50 8.42
N GLU A 79 6.99 -12.36 7.50
CA GLU A 79 6.13 -13.10 6.56
C GLU A 79 5.05 -12.24 5.89
N CYS A 80 3.78 -12.73 5.89
CA CYS A 80 2.63 -11.99 5.41
C CYS A 80 1.98 -11.18 6.53
N GLY A 81 1.48 -10.01 6.15
CA GLY A 81 0.80 -9.11 7.07
C GLY A 81 -0.40 -8.42 6.43
N TRP A 82 -1.00 -7.52 7.19
CA TRP A 82 -2.09 -6.67 6.76
C TRP A 82 -1.97 -5.26 7.35
N ASN A 83 -2.60 -4.29 6.70
CA ASN A 83 -2.65 -2.92 7.15
C ASN A 83 -3.95 -2.67 7.91
N LEU A 84 -3.92 -2.04 9.08
CA LEU A 84 -5.10 -1.48 9.74
C LEU A 84 -5.42 -0.11 9.12
N GLY A 85 -5.73 -0.09 7.81
CA GLY A 85 -5.99 1.13 7.06
C GLY A 85 -7.37 1.73 7.32
N ASN A 86 -7.55 2.99 6.98
CA ASN A 86 -8.75 3.78 7.22
C ASN A 86 -9.18 3.87 8.70
N SER A 87 -8.22 3.72 9.62
CA SER A 87 -8.43 3.83 11.07
C SER A 87 -7.59 4.98 11.65
N LEU A 88 -6.37 4.70 12.10
CA LEU A 88 -5.50 5.74 12.65
C LEU A 88 -4.96 6.72 11.60
N ASP A 89 -5.05 6.38 10.33
CA ASP A 89 -4.77 7.24 9.19
C ASP A 89 -5.96 8.11 8.76
N ALA A 90 -7.18 7.78 9.22
CA ALA A 90 -8.39 8.50 8.87
C ALA A 90 -8.37 9.94 9.39
N ARG A 91 -8.72 10.88 8.52
CA ARG A 91 -8.68 12.32 8.82
C ARG A 91 -9.87 13.08 8.22
N ASP A 92 -10.28 14.14 8.90
CA ASP A 92 -11.22 15.12 8.39
C ASP A 92 -10.45 16.27 7.72
N ASN A 93 -10.60 16.42 6.41
CA ASN A 93 -10.07 17.53 5.60
C ASN A 93 -11.18 18.41 5.01
N TRP A 94 -12.43 18.16 5.37
CA TRP A 94 -13.59 18.90 4.84
C TRP A 94 -14.08 20.01 5.75
N SER A 95 -14.02 19.80 7.06
CA SER A 95 -14.59 20.75 8.03
C SER A 95 -13.81 22.06 8.09
N ALA A 96 -14.48 23.13 8.56
CA ALA A 96 -13.81 24.40 8.79
C ALA A 96 -12.74 24.32 9.90
N GLN A 97 -12.85 23.36 10.82
CA GLN A 97 -11.88 23.12 11.87
C GLN A 97 -10.60 22.52 11.31
N SER A 98 -10.70 21.55 10.40
CA SER A 98 -9.53 20.91 9.78
C SER A 98 -8.64 21.90 9.01
N LYS A 99 -9.18 23.05 8.65
CA LYS A 99 -8.48 24.14 7.97
C LYS A 99 -7.75 25.11 8.90
N LYS A 100 -7.70 24.84 10.20
CA LYS A 100 -7.00 25.68 11.19
C LYS A 100 -5.75 24.96 11.68
N PHE A 101 -4.71 25.73 11.95
CA PHE A 101 -3.49 25.21 12.56
C PHE A 101 -3.24 25.89 13.91
N PRO A 102 -2.93 25.17 14.98
CA PRO A 102 -2.87 23.70 15.07
C PRO A 102 -4.28 23.09 14.97
N PHE A 103 -4.35 21.85 14.49
CA PHE A 103 -5.58 21.10 14.39
C PHE A 103 -5.49 19.79 15.20
N ASN A 104 -6.48 19.55 16.04
CA ASN A 104 -6.60 18.33 16.83
C ASN A 104 -8.00 17.74 16.64
N GLN A 105 -8.05 16.65 15.90
CA GLN A 105 -9.27 15.93 15.55
C GLN A 105 -9.77 15.04 16.71
N GLY A 106 -8.90 14.74 17.69
CA GLY A 106 -9.19 13.86 18.81
C GLY A 106 -9.26 12.37 18.44
N VAL A 107 -9.44 11.53 19.43
CA VAL A 107 -9.43 10.06 19.26
C VAL A 107 -10.60 9.49 18.45
N GLY A 108 -11.68 10.23 18.27
CA GLY A 108 -12.82 9.82 17.44
C GLY A 108 -12.54 9.80 15.95
N SER A 109 -11.38 10.29 15.52
CA SER A 109 -10.97 10.30 14.12
C SER A 109 -10.92 8.91 13.47
N GLU A 110 -10.68 7.86 14.25
CA GLU A 110 -10.67 6.47 13.75
C GLU A 110 -11.92 6.06 12.95
N ALA A 111 -13.07 6.70 13.23
CA ALA A 111 -14.35 6.40 12.58
C ALA A 111 -14.76 7.43 11.53
N VAL A 112 -13.94 8.45 11.24
CA VAL A 112 -14.35 9.57 10.37
C VAL A 112 -14.57 9.14 8.93
N TRP A 113 -13.92 8.05 8.48
CA TRP A 113 -14.13 7.44 7.17
C TRP A 113 -15.15 6.28 7.19
N GLY A 114 -15.87 6.10 8.32
CA GLY A 114 -16.96 5.15 8.46
C GLY A 114 -16.57 3.77 8.97
N GLU A 115 -15.32 3.61 9.38
CA GLU A 115 -14.84 2.33 9.92
C GLU A 115 -15.18 2.16 11.41
N GLU A 116 -15.14 0.91 11.89
CA GLU A 116 -15.34 0.61 13.32
C GLU A 116 -14.13 1.08 14.13
N ILE A 117 -14.39 1.62 15.33
CA ILE A 117 -13.33 1.89 16.29
C ILE A 117 -12.56 0.60 16.59
N THR A 118 -11.26 0.66 16.45
CA THR A 118 -10.39 -0.51 16.59
C THR A 118 -10.49 -1.12 17.99
N THR A 119 -10.74 -2.43 18.04
CA THR A 119 -10.78 -3.22 19.27
C THR A 119 -9.66 -4.27 19.27
N LYS A 120 -9.33 -4.79 20.45
CA LYS A 120 -8.36 -5.89 20.57
C LYS A 120 -8.79 -7.12 19.75
N ALA A 121 -10.09 -7.41 19.67
CA ALA A 121 -10.63 -8.53 18.91
C ALA A 121 -10.39 -8.35 17.38
N ILE A 122 -10.48 -7.14 16.85
CA ILE A 122 -10.15 -6.85 15.45
C ILE A 122 -8.66 -7.19 15.20
N ILE A 123 -7.76 -6.70 16.06
CA ILE A 123 -6.32 -6.97 15.95
C ILE A 123 -6.03 -8.47 16.01
N GLU A 124 -6.60 -9.19 17.01
CA GLU A 124 -6.38 -10.61 17.17
C GLU A 124 -6.91 -11.46 16.01
N THR A 125 -7.84 -10.93 15.22
CA THR A 125 -8.42 -11.68 14.08
C THR A 125 -7.36 -12.04 13.04
N GLY A 126 -6.48 -11.14 12.69
CA GLY A 126 -5.45 -11.40 11.68
C GLY A 126 -4.42 -12.43 12.15
N ILE A 127 -3.87 -12.29 13.37
CA ILE A 127 -2.86 -13.22 13.89
C ILE A 127 -3.40 -14.64 14.04
N LYS A 128 -4.66 -14.80 14.47
CA LYS A 128 -5.35 -16.10 14.59
C LYS A 128 -5.54 -16.77 13.22
N ASN A 129 -5.46 -16.01 12.14
CA ASN A 129 -5.60 -16.50 10.76
C ASN A 129 -4.27 -16.52 9.98
N GLY A 130 -3.12 -16.46 10.67
CA GLY A 130 -1.80 -16.74 10.12
C GLY A 130 -0.97 -15.53 9.73
N TYR A 131 -1.50 -14.31 9.82
CA TYR A 131 -0.70 -13.11 9.59
C TYR A 131 0.33 -12.91 10.71
N LYS A 132 1.56 -12.54 10.35
CA LYS A 132 2.67 -12.31 11.30
C LYS A 132 2.97 -10.84 11.51
N THR A 133 2.60 -9.99 10.57
CA THR A 133 2.88 -8.55 10.60
C THR A 133 1.60 -7.74 10.51
N ILE A 134 1.52 -6.67 11.28
CA ILE A 134 0.50 -5.63 11.14
C ILE A 134 1.19 -4.29 10.89
N ARG A 135 0.74 -3.57 9.87
CA ARG A 135 1.14 -2.18 9.65
C ARG A 135 0.04 -1.28 10.16
N LEU A 136 0.41 -0.31 10.97
CA LEU A 136 -0.47 0.68 11.58
C LEU A 136 -0.21 2.03 10.91
N PRO A 137 -0.97 2.36 9.85
CA PRO A 137 -0.94 3.68 9.24
C PRO A 137 -1.44 4.72 10.24
N VAL A 138 -0.66 5.78 10.51
CA VAL A 138 -1.03 6.83 11.47
C VAL A 138 -0.83 8.21 10.87
N THR A 139 -1.87 9.02 10.88
CA THR A 139 -1.78 10.45 10.57
C THR A 139 -1.58 11.25 11.85
N TRP A 140 -0.51 12.04 11.91
CA TRP A 140 -0.13 12.82 13.10
C TRP A 140 -0.48 14.30 12.98
N CYS A 141 -0.44 14.88 11.78
CA CYS A 141 -0.65 16.33 11.59
C CYS A 141 -2.04 16.82 12.02
N ASN A 142 -3.04 15.95 12.04
CA ASN A 142 -4.39 16.27 12.48
C ASN A 142 -4.62 16.07 13.99
N HIS A 143 -3.56 15.84 14.75
CA HIS A 143 -3.59 15.59 16.19
C HIS A 143 -2.56 16.44 16.94
N LEU A 144 -2.46 17.73 16.57
CA LEU A 144 -1.52 18.67 17.14
C LEU A 144 -2.25 19.65 18.08
N VAL A 145 -1.69 19.89 19.26
CA VAL A 145 -2.29 20.79 20.27
C VAL A 145 -1.70 22.19 20.25
N ASP A 146 -0.54 22.39 19.61
CA ASP A 146 0.11 23.69 19.51
C ASP A 146 0.92 23.85 18.21
N THR A 147 1.50 25.04 18.03
CA THR A 147 2.32 25.40 16.86
C THR A 147 3.74 24.84 16.88
N ASN A 148 4.15 24.16 17.95
CA ASN A 148 5.43 23.47 18.06
C ASN A 148 5.32 21.99 17.64
N TYR A 149 4.22 21.62 17.01
CA TYR A 149 3.91 20.25 16.58
C TYR A 149 3.81 19.24 17.74
N THR A 150 3.31 19.69 18.90
CA THR A 150 3.05 18.79 20.03
C THR A 150 1.87 17.90 19.72
N ILE A 151 2.09 16.59 19.69
CA ILE A 151 1.06 15.56 19.46
C ILE A 151 0.12 15.54 20.68
N ASP A 152 -1.21 15.45 20.45
CA ASP A 152 -2.18 15.25 21.52
C ASP A 152 -1.82 14.01 22.35
N PRO A 153 -1.57 14.15 23.67
CA PRO A 153 -1.26 13.01 24.52
C PRO A 153 -2.34 11.91 24.51
N LYS A 154 -3.61 12.27 24.28
CA LYS A 154 -4.69 11.28 24.17
C LYS A 154 -4.58 10.47 22.88
N TRP A 155 -4.22 11.13 21.79
CA TRP A 155 -3.96 10.44 20.51
C TRP A 155 -2.74 9.52 20.63
N MET A 156 -1.62 10.02 21.15
CA MET A 156 -0.43 9.22 21.39
C MET A 156 -0.75 7.99 22.27
N ALA A 157 -1.53 8.18 23.33
CA ALA A 157 -1.95 7.06 24.20
C ALA A 157 -2.84 6.04 23.46
N ARG A 158 -3.69 6.51 22.53
CA ARG A 158 -4.53 5.63 21.72
C ARG A 158 -3.70 4.82 20.71
N VAL A 159 -2.79 5.47 20.01
CA VAL A 159 -1.85 4.76 19.11
C VAL A 159 -1.04 3.73 19.89
N LYS A 160 -0.50 4.14 21.05
CA LYS A 160 0.24 3.23 21.94
C LYS A 160 -0.59 2.02 22.35
N GLN A 161 -1.84 2.20 22.71
CA GLN A 161 -2.75 1.12 23.08
C GLN A 161 -2.90 0.07 21.96
N ILE A 162 -3.02 0.53 20.70
CA ILE A 162 -3.16 -0.37 19.55
C ILE A 162 -1.82 -1.08 19.24
N VAL A 163 -0.70 -0.38 19.36
CA VAL A 163 0.64 -0.98 19.24
C VAL A 163 0.83 -2.07 20.31
N ASP A 164 0.49 -1.77 21.57
CA ASP A 164 0.60 -2.72 22.67
C ASP A 164 -0.27 -3.97 22.44
N TRP A 165 -1.53 -3.80 22.03
CA TRP A 165 -2.41 -4.93 21.69
C TRP A 165 -1.86 -5.78 20.55
N SER A 166 -1.24 -5.15 19.56
CA SER A 166 -0.67 -5.85 18.41
C SER A 166 0.57 -6.67 18.80
N ILE A 167 1.47 -6.08 19.59
CA ILE A 167 2.67 -6.80 20.10
C ILE A 167 2.28 -7.91 21.07
N ASP A 168 1.32 -7.65 21.98
CA ASP A 168 0.82 -8.67 22.92
C ASP A 168 0.13 -9.83 22.19
N ALA A 169 -0.46 -9.59 21.03
CA ALA A 169 -1.01 -10.63 20.17
C ALA A 169 0.06 -11.43 19.43
N GLY A 170 1.31 -10.96 19.38
CA GLY A 170 2.45 -11.64 18.75
C GLY A 170 2.79 -11.15 17.34
N TYR A 171 2.35 -9.96 16.94
CA TYR A 171 2.72 -9.36 15.67
C TYR A 171 4.11 -8.70 15.69
N TYR A 172 4.74 -8.69 14.52
CA TYR A 172 5.64 -7.60 14.11
C TYR A 172 4.79 -6.41 13.74
N VAL A 173 5.06 -5.24 14.33
CA VAL A 173 4.25 -4.03 14.19
C VAL A 173 5.06 -2.98 13.44
N ILE A 174 4.54 -2.52 12.31
CA ILE A 174 5.11 -1.38 11.56
C ILE A 174 4.29 -0.14 11.92
N LEU A 175 4.95 0.85 12.52
CA LEU A 175 4.36 2.14 12.87
C LEU A 175 4.95 3.23 11.98
N ASN A 176 4.11 4.04 11.33
CA ASN A 176 4.54 5.04 10.39
C ASN A 176 3.99 6.45 10.66
N GLU A 177 4.42 7.36 9.81
CA GLU A 177 3.80 8.63 9.48
C GLU A 177 3.12 8.46 8.11
N HIS A 178 1.76 8.64 8.04
CA HIS A 178 1.02 8.18 6.86
C HIS A 178 0.61 9.31 5.90
N HIS A 179 -0.24 10.25 6.29
CA HIS A 179 -0.78 11.26 5.37
C HIS A 179 -0.16 12.66 5.50
N SER A 180 0.83 12.83 6.34
CA SER A 180 1.34 14.16 6.69
C SER A 180 2.42 14.68 5.73
N VAL A 181 2.88 13.92 4.74
CA VAL A 181 3.93 14.31 3.79
C VAL A 181 3.46 14.39 2.34
N HIS A 182 2.17 14.48 2.13
CA HIS A 182 1.59 14.81 0.84
C HIS A 182 0.51 15.86 1.01
N ASP A 183 0.38 16.74 0.01
CA ASP A 183 -0.59 17.82 -0.01
C ASP A 183 -1.90 17.37 -0.68
N ASP A 184 -3.02 17.89 -0.21
CA ASP A 184 -4.22 17.94 -1.02
C ASP A 184 -4.21 19.27 -1.79
N MET A 185 -4.08 19.21 -3.11
CA MET A 185 -4.03 20.37 -4.01
C MET A 185 -5.19 21.35 -3.84
N ASN A 186 -6.27 20.92 -3.19
CA ASN A 186 -7.48 21.72 -2.95
C ASN A 186 -7.46 22.46 -1.61
N ASN A 187 -6.47 22.23 -0.74
CA ASN A 187 -6.40 22.90 0.54
C ASN A 187 -5.37 24.03 0.55
N PRO A 188 -5.79 25.28 0.73
CA PRO A 188 -4.87 26.42 0.81
C PRO A 188 -4.05 26.47 2.11
N LEU A 189 -4.37 25.62 3.11
CA LEU A 189 -3.72 25.63 4.42
C LEU A 189 -2.75 24.44 4.52
N LYS A 190 -1.53 24.65 4.12
CA LYS A 190 -0.42 23.68 4.13
C LYS A 190 -0.23 22.91 5.44
N HIS A 191 -0.72 23.44 6.56
CA HIS A 191 -0.48 22.88 7.89
C HIS A 191 -1.50 21.81 8.33
N CYS A 192 -2.60 21.63 7.60
CA CYS A 192 -3.69 20.74 8.02
C CYS A 192 -3.77 19.44 7.20
N GLU A 193 -3.11 19.37 6.05
CA GLU A 193 -3.18 18.24 5.12
C GLU A 193 -1.83 17.63 4.80
N GLY A 194 -0.81 18.02 5.54
CA GLY A 194 0.51 17.47 5.41
C GLY A 194 1.53 18.41 4.83
N TYR A 195 2.76 18.08 5.11
CA TYR A 195 3.94 18.76 4.62
C TYR A 195 4.39 18.03 3.38
N ILE A 196 4.39 18.71 2.26
CA ILE A 196 4.77 18.10 0.98
C ILE A 196 6.28 17.98 0.85
N VAL A 197 6.71 16.95 0.15
CA VAL A 197 8.09 16.79 -0.26
C VAL A 197 8.33 17.69 -1.47
N ARG A 198 8.40 18.99 -1.23
CA ARG A 198 8.62 20.02 -2.25
C ARG A 198 9.79 20.92 -1.88
N SER A 199 10.71 21.04 -2.80
CA SER A 199 11.79 22.01 -2.72
C SER A 199 11.23 23.44 -2.62
N GLY A 200 11.57 24.14 -1.54
CA GLY A 200 11.02 25.45 -1.14
C GLY A 200 10.18 25.44 0.15
N ASP A 201 9.70 24.28 0.56
CA ASP A 201 8.98 24.10 1.85
C ASP A 201 9.82 23.29 2.86
N GLU A 202 11.11 23.05 2.59
CA GLU A 202 11.99 22.16 3.36
C GLU A 202 12.06 22.49 4.83
N LYS A 203 12.06 23.77 5.17
CA LYS A 203 12.20 24.23 6.56
C LYS A 203 11.03 23.75 7.42
N GLU A 204 9.81 23.92 6.94
CA GLU A 204 8.60 23.55 7.66
C GLU A 204 8.43 22.04 7.73
N THR A 205 8.64 21.35 6.59
CA THR A 205 8.58 19.89 6.51
C THR A 205 9.61 19.23 7.45
N LYS A 206 10.86 19.70 7.46
CA LYS A 206 11.90 19.21 8.38
C LYS A 206 11.54 19.47 9.83
N ALA A 207 11.04 20.65 10.17
CA ALA A 207 10.67 21.00 11.54
C ALA A 207 9.52 20.10 12.06
N PHE A 208 8.49 19.89 11.22
CA PHE A 208 7.37 19.01 11.55
C PHE A 208 7.83 17.56 11.74
N LEU A 209 8.50 16.96 10.76
CA LEU A 209 8.93 15.55 10.82
C LEU A 209 9.88 15.31 11.98
N GLN A 210 10.81 16.22 12.24
CA GLN A 210 11.71 16.10 13.40
C GLN A 210 10.94 16.15 14.73
N ALA A 211 9.97 17.07 14.87
CA ALA A 211 9.19 17.22 16.08
C ALA A 211 8.31 16.00 16.37
N ILE A 212 7.62 15.46 15.36
CA ILE A 212 6.75 14.29 15.57
C ILE A 212 7.60 13.03 15.83
N TRP A 213 8.65 12.79 15.04
CA TRP A 213 9.48 11.61 15.19
C TRP A 213 10.26 11.60 16.52
N LYS A 214 10.60 12.77 17.06
CA LYS A 214 11.14 12.86 18.41
C LYS A 214 10.14 12.33 19.44
N GLN A 215 8.88 12.79 19.42
CA GLN A 215 7.84 12.36 20.37
C GLN A 215 7.47 10.88 20.20
N ILE A 216 7.40 10.39 18.95
CA ILE A 216 7.18 8.97 18.65
C ILE A 216 8.33 8.14 19.23
N SER A 217 9.56 8.53 18.95
CA SER A 217 10.76 7.79 19.41
C SER A 217 10.90 7.79 20.92
N GLU A 218 10.51 8.88 21.62
CA GLU A 218 10.51 8.94 23.09
C GLU A 218 9.41 8.04 23.69
N THR A 219 8.26 7.94 23.03
CA THR A 219 7.14 7.10 23.50
C THR A 219 7.40 5.61 23.26
N PHE A 220 7.97 5.26 22.11
CA PHE A 220 8.17 3.90 21.65
C PHE A 220 9.67 3.53 21.68
N ASN A 221 10.24 3.30 22.86
CA ASN A 221 11.66 3.01 23.04
C ASN A 221 11.91 1.73 23.86
N ASP A 222 12.30 1.86 25.12
CA ASP A 222 12.88 0.79 25.95
C ASP A 222 11.96 -0.38 26.29
N ASN A 223 10.64 -0.24 26.09
CA ASN A 223 9.67 -1.31 26.33
C ASN A 223 9.29 -2.06 25.04
N TYR A 224 9.91 -1.73 23.93
CA TYR A 224 9.64 -2.27 22.61
C TYR A 224 10.92 -2.86 21.99
N ASP A 225 10.92 -4.18 21.81
CA ASP A 225 12.01 -4.91 21.17
C ASP A 225 11.91 -4.87 19.64
N GLU A 226 12.47 -5.86 18.94
CA GLU A 226 12.45 -5.98 17.47
C GLU A 226 11.08 -6.19 16.86
N HIS A 227 10.05 -6.48 17.67
CA HIS A 227 8.68 -6.59 17.16
C HIS A 227 8.09 -5.24 16.75
N LEU A 228 8.66 -4.11 17.19
CA LEU A 228 8.29 -2.78 16.69
C LEU A 228 9.28 -2.30 15.65
N ILE A 229 8.79 -1.97 14.46
CA ILE A 229 9.52 -1.42 13.32
C ILE A 229 8.96 -0.03 13.02
N PHE A 230 9.83 0.94 12.70
CA PHE A 230 9.39 2.24 12.23
C PHE A 230 9.47 2.33 10.71
N GLU A 231 8.52 3.03 10.09
CA GLU A 231 8.55 3.41 8.68
C GLU A 231 8.48 4.93 8.59
N THR A 232 9.50 5.54 8.01
CA THR A 232 9.72 6.99 8.10
C THR A 232 8.58 7.82 7.55
N MET A 233 8.01 7.41 6.43
CA MET A 233 6.90 8.05 5.73
C MET A 233 6.15 7.00 4.91
N ASN A 234 4.88 7.26 4.57
CA ASN A 234 4.06 6.38 3.74
C ASN A 234 4.39 6.49 2.25
N GLU A 235 3.78 7.44 1.57
CA GLU A 235 3.92 7.69 0.13
C GLU A 235 4.33 9.15 -0.13
N PRO A 236 5.56 9.51 0.27
CA PRO A 236 6.01 10.90 0.18
C PRO A 236 6.06 11.39 -1.26
N ARG A 237 5.43 12.53 -1.55
CA ARG A 237 5.34 13.09 -2.90
C ARG A 237 5.12 14.60 -2.89
N ASN A 238 5.41 15.22 -4.03
CA ASN A 238 4.99 16.59 -4.33
C ASN A 238 3.66 16.57 -5.08
N SER A 239 2.54 16.58 -4.35
CA SER A 239 1.20 16.53 -4.94
C SER A 239 0.82 17.79 -5.74
N ALA A 240 1.56 18.88 -5.60
CA ALA A 240 1.38 20.08 -6.39
C ALA A 240 2.05 20.01 -7.77
N HIS A 241 2.85 18.99 -8.03
CA HIS A 241 3.57 18.82 -9.31
C HIS A 241 2.85 17.83 -10.23
N GLU A 242 2.91 18.09 -11.55
CA GLU A 242 2.30 17.23 -12.57
C GLU A 242 2.84 15.79 -12.58
N HIS A 243 4.09 15.60 -12.14
CA HIS A 243 4.72 14.28 -12.03
C HIS A 243 4.57 13.64 -10.64
N CYS A 244 3.59 14.05 -9.84
CA CYS A 244 3.45 13.60 -8.44
C CYS A 244 3.33 12.08 -8.27
N TRP A 245 2.79 11.37 -9.27
CA TRP A 245 2.67 9.91 -9.30
C TRP A 245 3.61 9.21 -10.30
N ASN A 246 4.52 9.95 -10.90
CA ASN A 246 5.54 9.42 -11.81
C ASN A 246 6.72 10.39 -11.90
N PRO A 247 7.52 10.56 -10.85
CA PRO A 247 8.61 11.52 -10.81
C PRO A 247 9.66 11.22 -11.87
N GLN A 248 10.11 12.28 -12.55
CA GLN A 248 11.03 12.21 -13.69
C GLN A 248 12.30 13.04 -13.42
N PRO A 249 13.12 12.72 -12.42
CA PRO A 249 14.24 13.57 -11.98
C PRO A 249 15.37 13.72 -13.00
N ILE A 250 15.43 12.87 -14.00
CA ILE A 250 16.39 13.01 -15.12
C ILE A 250 15.98 14.17 -16.02
N ASN A 251 14.68 14.30 -16.32
CA ASN A 251 14.14 15.24 -17.30
C ASN A 251 13.46 16.46 -16.65
N CYS A 252 13.13 16.38 -15.37
CA CYS A 252 12.45 17.42 -14.61
C CYS A 252 13.32 17.91 -13.45
N LYS A 253 13.65 19.21 -13.46
CA LYS A 253 14.47 19.85 -12.44
C LYS A 253 13.79 19.84 -11.06
N GLU A 254 12.46 20.02 -11.02
CA GLU A 254 11.66 20.00 -9.80
C GLU A 254 11.65 18.60 -9.18
N CYS A 255 11.32 17.56 -9.93
CA CYS A 255 11.40 16.19 -9.45
C CYS A 255 12.80 15.82 -8.90
N LYS A 256 13.86 16.31 -9.54
CA LYS A 256 15.24 16.10 -9.07
C LYS A 256 15.47 16.74 -7.70
N ALA A 257 14.93 17.94 -7.48
CA ALA A 257 15.04 18.64 -6.20
C ALA A 257 14.21 17.95 -5.11
N ASP A 258 12.99 17.51 -5.45
CA ASP A 258 12.10 16.81 -4.55
C ASP A 258 12.68 15.46 -4.07
N VAL A 259 13.26 14.68 -4.99
CA VAL A 259 13.95 13.44 -4.63
C VAL A 259 15.14 13.68 -3.70
N LYS A 260 15.93 14.73 -3.96
CA LYS A 260 17.02 15.09 -3.06
C LYS A 260 16.50 15.45 -1.67
N LEU A 261 15.42 16.23 -1.60
CA LEU A 261 14.77 16.56 -0.34
C LEU A 261 14.28 15.31 0.39
N LEU A 262 13.65 14.36 -0.33
CA LEU A 262 13.23 13.10 0.28
C LEU A 262 14.38 12.33 0.94
N ASN A 263 15.51 12.20 0.25
CA ASN A 263 16.70 11.55 0.81
C ASN A 263 17.18 12.27 2.09
N GLU A 264 17.16 13.62 2.10
CA GLU A 264 17.48 14.42 3.29
C GLU A 264 16.45 14.22 4.43
N LEU A 265 15.16 14.10 4.12
CA LEU A 265 14.11 13.84 5.12
C LEU A 265 14.25 12.45 5.74
N ASN A 266 14.51 11.43 4.94
CA ASN A 266 14.78 10.08 5.44
C ASN A 266 15.99 10.06 6.38
N GLN A 267 17.06 10.79 6.04
CA GLN A 267 18.24 10.94 6.89
C GLN A 267 17.90 11.63 8.22
N LEU A 268 17.18 12.76 8.16
CA LEU A 268 16.76 13.54 9.34
C LEU A 268 15.92 12.69 10.31
N ILE A 269 14.96 11.95 9.78
CA ILE A 269 14.09 11.09 10.59
C ILE A 269 14.91 9.98 11.25
N LEU A 270 15.75 9.28 10.49
CA LEU A 270 16.61 8.23 11.02
C LEU A 270 17.52 8.76 12.14
N GLU A 271 18.18 9.90 11.94
CA GLU A 271 19.01 10.54 12.95
C GLU A 271 18.21 10.90 14.20
N THR A 272 16.99 11.40 14.05
CA THR A 272 16.08 11.71 15.17
C THR A 272 15.72 10.46 15.96
N ILE A 273 15.41 9.34 15.27
CA ILE A 273 15.15 8.04 15.91
C ILE A 273 16.39 7.57 16.67
N ARG A 274 17.57 7.57 16.06
CA ARG A 274 18.83 7.11 16.66
C ARG A 274 19.22 7.95 17.88
N ALA A 275 19.03 9.27 17.81
CA ALA A 275 19.35 10.21 18.88
C ALA A 275 18.53 9.99 20.16
N SER A 276 17.36 9.36 20.09
CA SER A 276 16.57 9.01 21.26
C SER A 276 17.21 7.90 22.13
N GLY A 277 18.24 7.22 21.63
CA GLY A 277 18.99 6.20 22.37
C GLY A 277 18.16 4.94 22.68
N GLY A 278 18.51 4.23 23.77
CA GLY A 278 17.79 3.03 24.20
C GLY A 278 17.69 1.96 23.10
N ASN A 279 16.53 1.34 22.96
CA ASN A 279 16.27 0.38 21.89
C ASN A 279 16.28 1.04 20.49
N ASN A 280 15.94 2.32 20.41
CA ASN A 280 15.91 3.04 19.14
C ASN A 280 17.29 3.28 18.52
N ALA A 281 18.37 3.16 19.32
CA ALA A 281 19.71 3.10 18.76
C ALA A 281 19.91 1.93 17.77
N ASN A 282 19.11 0.86 17.89
CA ASN A 282 19.16 -0.32 17.04
C ASN A 282 17.76 -0.69 16.44
N ARG A 283 16.78 0.20 16.48
CA ARG A 283 15.43 0.00 15.91
C ARG A 283 15.52 -0.27 14.41
N PHE A 284 14.75 -1.23 13.94
CA PHE A 284 14.58 -1.45 12.50
C PHE A 284 13.77 -0.31 11.90
N VAL A 285 14.26 0.25 10.78
CA VAL A 285 13.63 1.41 10.13
C VAL A 285 13.45 1.14 8.64
N MET A 286 12.22 1.30 8.17
CA MET A 286 11.83 1.16 6.76
C MET A 286 11.90 2.52 6.06
N ILE A 287 12.51 2.56 4.89
CA ILE A 287 12.81 3.76 4.11
C ILE A 287 12.06 3.71 2.77
N PRO A 288 11.14 4.66 2.50
CA PRO A 288 10.45 4.77 1.22
C PRO A 288 11.25 5.58 0.20
N GLY A 289 11.10 5.24 -1.08
CA GLY A 289 11.36 6.15 -2.19
C GLY A 289 10.18 7.13 -2.40
N MET A 290 10.25 8.01 -3.40
CA MET A 290 9.09 8.84 -3.79
C MET A 290 7.90 7.93 -4.11
N GLU A 291 6.69 8.30 -3.59
CA GLU A 291 5.43 7.53 -3.74
C GLU A 291 5.49 6.09 -3.21
N THR A 292 6.61 5.70 -2.60
CA THR A 292 6.88 4.31 -2.21
C THR A 292 6.77 3.34 -3.40
N SER A 293 6.93 3.87 -4.63
CA SER A 293 6.84 3.07 -5.84
C SER A 293 8.12 2.26 -6.09
N ILE A 294 7.96 1.10 -6.72
CA ILE A 294 9.10 0.24 -7.09
C ILE A 294 10.06 0.96 -8.05
N SER A 295 9.54 1.72 -9.00
CA SER A 295 10.34 2.46 -9.98
C SER A 295 11.26 3.47 -9.31
N THR A 296 10.77 4.20 -8.31
CA THR A 296 11.57 5.19 -7.58
C THR A 296 12.59 4.53 -6.65
N ALA A 297 12.23 3.42 -6.00
CA ALA A 297 13.18 2.64 -5.20
C ALA A 297 14.32 2.05 -6.07
N LEU A 298 14.02 1.64 -7.31
CA LEU A 298 15.02 1.11 -8.24
C LEU A 298 15.88 2.19 -8.90
N ALA A 299 15.47 3.44 -8.89
CA ALA A 299 16.18 4.52 -9.55
C ALA A 299 17.51 4.87 -8.86
N ASP A 300 18.48 5.36 -9.65
CA ASP A 300 19.84 5.69 -9.17
C ASP A 300 19.88 6.90 -8.22
N TYR A 301 18.84 7.72 -8.24
CA TYR A 301 18.71 8.89 -7.39
C TYR A 301 18.13 8.58 -6.00
N PHE A 302 17.61 7.39 -5.78
CA PHE A 302 17.18 6.96 -4.45
C PHE A 302 18.40 6.50 -3.63
N GLU A 303 18.67 7.22 -2.55
CA GLU A 303 19.78 6.96 -1.66
C GLU A 303 19.26 6.55 -0.27
N LEU A 304 19.75 5.43 0.24
CA LEU A 304 19.48 5.05 1.63
C LEU A 304 20.24 5.99 2.58
N PRO A 305 19.63 6.36 3.72
CA PRO A 305 20.30 7.17 4.70
C PRO A 305 21.49 6.41 5.32
N LYS A 306 22.50 7.17 5.76
CA LYS A 306 23.62 6.63 6.52
C LYS A 306 23.15 6.31 7.93
N ASP A 307 23.30 5.06 8.33
CA ASP A 307 22.87 4.58 9.65
C ASP A 307 24.07 4.28 10.56
N SER A 308 23.97 4.71 11.82
CA SER A 308 24.93 4.34 12.87
C SER A 308 24.73 2.89 13.36
N ALA A 309 23.55 2.32 13.17
CA ALA A 309 23.23 0.93 13.49
C ALA A 309 23.47 0.03 12.28
N LYS A 310 24.16 -1.08 12.50
CA LYS A 310 24.48 -2.03 11.44
C LYS A 310 23.28 -2.94 11.15
N ASP A 311 22.99 -3.13 9.85
CA ASP A 311 21.98 -4.09 9.35
C ASP A 311 20.57 -3.87 9.94
N LYS A 312 20.15 -2.58 10.09
CA LYS A 312 18.86 -2.21 10.69
C LYS A 312 17.92 -1.46 9.72
N LEU A 313 18.33 -1.24 8.47
CA LEU A 313 17.48 -0.60 7.46
C LEU A 313 16.76 -1.63 6.60
N LEU A 314 15.53 -1.30 6.22
CA LEU A 314 14.72 -1.98 5.23
C LEU A 314 14.25 -0.96 4.18
N VAL A 315 13.95 -1.40 2.98
CA VAL A 315 13.25 -0.59 1.96
C VAL A 315 11.78 -0.95 1.98
N THR A 316 10.90 0.03 1.88
CA THR A 316 9.46 -0.20 1.69
C THR A 316 9.05 0.17 0.27
N VAL A 317 8.17 -0.65 -0.33
CA VAL A 317 7.56 -0.40 -1.65
C VAL A 317 6.08 -0.77 -1.60
N HIS A 318 5.28 -0.12 -2.45
CA HIS A 318 3.87 -0.44 -2.67
C HIS A 318 3.65 -0.96 -4.09
N LEU A 319 2.77 -1.93 -4.26
CA LEU A 319 2.42 -2.46 -5.58
C LEU A 319 0.95 -2.91 -5.61
N TYR A 320 0.20 -2.32 -6.49
CA TYR A 320 -1.17 -2.70 -6.79
C TYR A 320 -1.24 -3.26 -8.22
N PRO A 321 -0.97 -4.56 -8.42
CA PRO A 321 -0.85 -5.15 -9.77
C PRO A 321 -2.20 -5.27 -10.49
N LEU A 322 -3.31 -5.25 -9.74
CA LEU A 322 -4.68 -5.20 -10.26
C LEU A 322 -5.35 -3.92 -9.78
N ASP A 323 -6.53 -3.59 -10.34
CA ASP A 323 -7.26 -2.36 -9.98
C ASP A 323 -7.61 -2.31 -8.48
N ALA A 324 -6.88 -1.47 -7.76
CA ALA A 324 -7.04 -1.28 -6.32
C ALA A 324 -8.29 -0.45 -5.98
N GLY A 325 -8.56 0.57 -6.77
CA GLY A 325 -9.63 1.53 -6.50
C GLY A 325 -11.01 1.12 -6.99
N GLY A 326 -11.12 0.02 -7.73
CA GLY A 326 -12.35 -0.31 -8.46
C GLY A 326 -12.71 0.77 -9.49
N THR A 327 -11.70 1.52 -9.97
CA THR A 327 -11.87 2.68 -10.87
C THR A 327 -11.97 2.30 -12.34
N GLY A 328 -11.71 1.03 -12.67
CA GLY A 328 -11.61 0.55 -14.05
C GLY A 328 -10.36 1.02 -14.80
N LYS A 329 -9.41 1.67 -14.12
CA LYS A 329 -8.16 2.17 -14.73
C LYS A 329 -6.96 1.23 -14.55
N GLY A 330 -7.02 0.33 -13.57
CA GLY A 330 -5.98 -0.66 -13.31
C GLY A 330 -6.11 -1.90 -14.20
N ALA A 331 -5.18 -2.84 -14.08
CA ALA A 331 -5.26 -4.14 -14.73
C ALA A 331 -6.46 -4.93 -14.18
N HIS A 332 -7.23 -5.53 -15.08
CA HIS A 332 -8.45 -6.25 -14.73
C HIS A 332 -8.23 -7.74 -14.57
N HIS A 333 -7.24 -8.27 -15.26
CA HIS A 333 -6.94 -9.69 -15.29
C HIS A 333 -5.47 -9.94 -14.97
N PHE A 334 -5.21 -11.04 -14.29
CA PHE A 334 -3.87 -11.54 -14.11
C PHE A 334 -3.40 -12.22 -15.40
N ASN A 335 -2.72 -11.47 -16.24
CA ASN A 335 -2.23 -11.89 -17.54
C ASN A 335 -0.69 -12.01 -17.56
N SER A 336 -0.12 -12.35 -18.71
CA SER A 336 1.33 -12.49 -18.90
C SER A 336 2.09 -11.18 -18.67
N GLN A 337 1.51 -10.03 -18.99
CA GLN A 337 2.12 -8.73 -18.75
C GLN A 337 2.25 -8.48 -17.24
N THR A 338 1.16 -8.59 -16.48
CA THR A 338 1.17 -8.42 -15.02
C THR A 338 2.13 -9.41 -14.36
N LYS A 339 2.16 -10.67 -14.85
CA LYS A 339 3.08 -11.69 -14.36
C LYS A 339 4.54 -11.29 -14.57
N ASN A 340 4.90 -10.83 -15.77
CA ASN A 340 6.26 -10.41 -16.10
C ASN A 340 6.69 -9.16 -15.33
N GLU A 341 5.77 -8.20 -15.13
CA GLU A 341 6.03 -7.02 -14.29
C GLU A 341 6.35 -7.42 -12.84
N ILE A 342 5.60 -8.33 -12.25
CA ILE A 342 5.88 -8.86 -10.91
C ILE A 342 7.26 -9.52 -10.86
N ILE A 343 7.55 -10.45 -11.78
CA ILE A 343 8.85 -11.13 -11.84
C ILE A 343 10.00 -10.12 -11.94
N LYS A 344 9.91 -9.19 -12.91
CA LYS A 344 10.94 -8.19 -13.16
C LYS A 344 11.17 -7.30 -11.93
N ASN A 345 10.10 -6.79 -11.36
CA ASN A 345 10.16 -5.87 -10.22
C ASN A 345 10.85 -6.52 -9.01
N PHE A 346 10.45 -7.72 -8.60
CA PHE A 346 11.01 -8.36 -7.42
C PHE A 346 12.42 -8.92 -7.67
N ARG A 347 12.74 -9.32 -8.88
CA ARG A 347 14.12 -9.65 -9.26
C ARG A 347 15.04 -8.43 -9.13
N LEU A 348 14.66 -7.28 -9.70
CA LEU A 348 15.45 -6.05 -9.64
C LEU A 348 15.59 -5.51 -8.20
N LEU A 349 14.52 -5.57 -7.41
CA LEU A 349 14.57 -5.21 -5.99
C LEU A 349 15.54 -6.12 -5.22
N ASN A 350 15.53 -7.43 -5.50
CA ASN A 350 16.50 -8.34 -4.91
C ASN A 350 17.94 -7.99 -5.34
N GLU A 351 18.18 -7.74 -6.62
CA GLU A 351 19.51 -7.37 -7.14
C GLU A 351 20.04 -6.07 -6.55
N LYS A 352 19.17 -5.07 -6.37
CA LYS A 352 19.56 -3.77 -5.82
C LYS A 352 19.75 -3.80 -4.31
N PHE A 353 18.91 -4.51 -3.56
CA PHE A 353 18.81 -4.44 -2.10
C PHE A 353 18.99 -5.79 -1.39
N SER A 354 18.09 -6.76 -1.55
CA SER A 354 18.05 -7.95 -0.67
C SER A 354 19.29 -8.81 -0.78
N SER A 355 19.86 -8.97 -1.98
CA SER A 355 21.12 -9.68 -2.19
C SER A 355 22.34 -9.02 -1.51
N LYS A 356 22.18 -7.76 -1.08
CA LYS A 356 23.21 -6.98 -0.36
C LYS A 356 22.90 -6.83 1.14
N GLY A 357 21.94 -7.60 1.66
CA GLY A 357 21.60 -7.60 3.08
C GLY A 357 20.58 -6.55 3.51
N ILE A 358 19.93 -5.86 2.57
CA ILE A 358 18.89 -4.85 2.84
C ILE A 358 17.55 -5.40 2.36
N PRO A 359 16.68 -5.92 3.25
CA PRO A 359 15.42 -6.49 2.82
C PRO A 359 14.46 -5.43 2.29
N VAL A 360 13.58 -5.87 1.39
CA VAL A 360 12.49 -5.06 0.89
C VAL A 360 11.18 -5.57 1.48
N VAL A 361 10.31 -4.66 1.91
CA VAL A 361 8.96 -4.96 2.40
C VAL A 361 7.95 -4.43 1.36
N LEU A 362 7.06 -5.29 0.89
CA LEU A 362 5.88 -4.86 0.15
C LEU A 362 4.85 -4.38 1.18
N GLY A 363 4.92 -3.09 1.53
CA GLY A 363 4.15 -2.46 2.61
C GLY A 363 2.66 -2.37 2.32
N GLU A 364 2.29 -2.27 1.03
CA GLU A 364 0.90 -2.29 0.60
C GLU A 364 0.73 -3.02 -0.72
N CYS A 365 -0.31 -3.83 -0.79
CA CYS A 365 -0.81 -4.45 -2.01
C CYS A 365 -2.30 -4.79 -1.85
N GLY A 366 -3.01 -4.97 -2.95
CA GLY A 366 -4.43 -5.33 -2.90
C GLY A 366 -5.14 -5.14 -4.24
N ALA A 367 -6.39 -5.59 -4.29
CA ALA A 367 -7.31 -5.31 -5.39
C ALA A 367 -8.73 -5.23 -4.86
N SER A 368 -9.52 -4.30 -5.39
CA SER A 368 -10.92 -4.14 -5.01
C SER A 368 -11.78 -5.32 -5.46
N ARG A 369 -12.69 -5.78 -4.60
CA ARG A 369 -13.68 -6.83 -4.90
C ARG A 369 -14.86 -6.32 -5.72
N LYS A 370 -15.12 -5.03 -5.68
CA LYS A 370 -16.25 -4.38 -6.36
C LYS A 370 -15.75 -3.24 -7.22
N ALA A 371 -16.44 -3.06 -8.34
CA ALA A 371 -16.37 -1.79 -9.05
C ALA A 371 -16.78 -0.65 -8.10
N GLY A 372 -16.01 0.40 -8.09
CA GLY A 372 -16.26 1.61 -7.32
C GLY A 372 -17.05 2.64 -8.10
N SER A 373 -16.83 3.88 -7.76
CA SER A 373 -17.30 5.04 -8.52
C SER A 373 -16.13 6.01 -8.72
N TYR A 374 -16.25 6.86 -9.72
CA TYR A 374 -15.32 7.98 -9.93
C TYR A 374 -16.10 9.27 -10.12
N TRP A 375 -15.45 10.40 -9.79
CA TRP A 375 -16.05 11.71 -9.98
C TRP A 375 -15.63 12.30 -11.33
N GLU A 376 -16.59 12.69 -12.13
CA GLU A 376 -16.36 13.37 -13.40
C GLU A 376 -17.27 14.58 -13.52
N ASN A 377 -16.70 15.78 -13.70
CA ASN A 377 -17.44 17.04 -13.79
C ASN A 377 -18.38 17.28 -12.57
N GLY A 378 -17.92 16.95 -11.36
CA GLY A 378 -18.67 17.13 -10.12
C GLY A 378 -19.84 16.16 -9.92
N LYS A 379 -19.91 15.07 -10.69
CA LYS A 379 -20.92 14.01 -10.55
C LYS A 379 -20.26 12.65 -10.32
N GLU A 380 -20.81 11.91 -9.35
CA GLU A 380 -20.42 10.53 -9.14
C GLU A 380 -20.92 9.64 -10.29
N LYS A 381 -20.01 8.91 -10.91
CA LYS A 381 -20.30 7.89 -11.92
C LYS A 381 -19.94 6.52 -11.38
N LYS A 382 -20.91 5.63 -11.33
CA LYS A 382 -20.70 4.23 -10.96
C LYS A 382 -20.08 3.46 -12.13
N ILE A 383 -19.11 2.63 -11.81
CA ILE A 383 -18.53 1.67 -12.76
C ILE A 383 -19.41 0.43 -12.72
N THR A 384 -20.05 0.09 -13.84
CA THR A 384 -21.06 -1.00 -13.90
C THR A 384 -20.59 -2.24 -14.63
N ASP A 385 -19.49 -2.15 -15.35
CA ASP A 385 -19.04 -3.11 -16.36
C ASP A 385 -17.71 -3.77 -16.02
N TYR A 386 -17.21 -3.58 -14.78
CA TYR A 386 -15.92 -4.07 -14.37
C TYR A 386 -15.90 -4.66 -12.94
N VAL A 387 -15.36 -5.86 -12.82
CA VAL A 387 -15.02 -6.50 -11.54
C VAL A 387 -13.73 -7.31 -11.74
N VAL A 388 -12.74 -7.11 -10.88
CA VAL A 388 -11.62 -8.06 -10.77
C VAL A 388 -12.19 -9.35 -10.18
N THR A 389 -12.13 -10.44 -10.92
CA THR A 389 -12.74 -11.70 -10.48
C THR A 389 -12.01 -12.26 -9.26
N TYR A 390 -12.67 -13.12 -8.49
CA TYR A 390 -12.02 -13.85 -7.40
C TYR A 390 -10.83 -14.66 -7.91
N GLU A 391 -10.98 -15.30 -9.08
CA GLU A 391 -9.93 -16.12 -9.70
C GLU A 391 -8.72 -15.27 -10.11
N ASP A 392 -8.92 -14.11 -10.74
CA ASP A 392 -7.82 -13.19 -11.08
C ASP A 392 -7.08 -12.72 -9.84
N ARG A 393 -7.82 -12.36 -8.77
CA ARG A 393 -7.21 -11.97 -7.49
C ARG A 393 -6.42 -13.12 -6.87
N LEU A 394 -7.00 -14.31 -6.79
CA LEU A 394 -6.34 -15.48 -6.20
C LEU A 394 -5.06 -15.82 -6.97
N ASN A 395 -5.13 -15.92 -8.29
CA ASN A 395 -3.98 -16.24 -9.14
C ASN A 395 -2.89 -15.16 -9.06
N CYS A 396 -3.27 -13.88 -9.09
CA CYS A 396 -2.33 -12.77 -9.01
C CYS A 396 -1.62 -12.74 -7.64
N PHE A 397 -2.38 -12.79 -6.54
CA PHE A 397 -1.77 -12.59 -5.22
C PHE A 397 -1.07 -13.83 -4.67
N THR A 398 -1.45 -15.05 -5.05
CA THR A 398 -0.65 -16.25 -4.76
C THR A 398 0.65 -16.24 -5.55
N PHE A 399 0.62 -15.78 -6.82
CA PHE A 399 1.83 -15.61 -7.61
C PHE A 399 2.73 -14.50 -7.02
N LEU A 400 2.18 -13.34 -6.69
CA LEU A 400 2.90 -12.23 -6.04
C LEU A 400 3.55 -12.71 -4.73
N ALA A 401 2.80 -13.43 -3.89
CA ALA A 401 3.29 -14.01 -2.66
C ALA A 401 4.45 -15.00 -2.89
N SER A 402 4.37 -15.82 -3.95
CA SER A 402 5.47 -16.72 -4.29
C SER A 402 6.74 -15.96 -4.70
N GLN A 403 6.62 -14.88 -5.49
CA GLN A 403 7.78 -14.09 -5.92
C GLN A 403 8.39 -13.29 -4.76
N THR A 404 7.56 -12.72 -3.87
CA THR A 404 8.04 -12.01 -2.68
C THR A 404 8.66 -12.98 -1.67
N GLY A 405 8.03 -14.13 -1.41
CA GLY A 405 8.53 -15.17 -0.52
C GLY A 405 9.86 -15.76 -0.97
N LYS A 406 10.07 -15.94 -2.28
CA LYS A 406 11.36 -16.37 -2.86
C LYS A 406 12.54 -15.54 -2.37
N TYR A 407 12.34 -14.25 -2.19
CA TYR A 407 13.38 -13.29 -1.78
C TYR A 407 13.25 -12.88 -0.31
N ALA A 408 12.43 -13.58 0.48
CA ALA A 408 12.14 -13.25 1.88
C ALA A 408 11.66 -11.79 2.07
N MET A 409 10.86 -11.28 1.14
CA MET A 409 10.26 -9.96 1.19
C MET A 409 8.87 -10.05 1.83
N PRO A 410 8.64 -9.50 3.03
CA PRO A 410 7.31 -9.47 3.64
C PRO A 410 6.29 -8.80 2.73
N MET A 411 5.04 -9.32 2.73
CA MET A 411 3.97 -8.83 1.89
C MET A 411 2.74 -8.50 2.73
N LEU A 412 2.27 -7.25 2.67
CA LEU A 412 1.17 -6.77 3.50
C LEU A 412 -0.03 -6.32 2.65
N ASN A 413 -1.17 -6.94 2.91
CA ASN A 413 -2.43 -6.57 2.25
C ASN A 413 -2.93 -5.22 2.80
N TRP A 414 -3.33 -4.31 1.91
CA TRP A 414 -4.08 -3.13 2.30
C TRP A 414 -5.51 -3.51 2.71
N ASP A 415 -5.93 -3.12 3.91
CA ASP A 415 -7.29 -3.29 4.40
C ASP A 415 -7.90 -1.92 4.69
N CYS A 416 -8.82 -1.50 3.84
CA CYS A 416 -9.54 -0.24 3.97
C CYS A 416 -10.84 -0.38 4.81
N GLY A 417 -11.07 -1.50 5.49
CA GLY A 417 -12.25 -1.77 6.32
C GLY A 417 -13.52 -2.13 5.53
N GLY A 418 -13.73 -1.56 4.37
CA GLY A 418 -14.91 -1.81 3.55
C GLY A 418 -14.96 -3.21 2.93
N ILE A 419 -15.93 -4.05 3.34
CA ILE A 419 -16.08 -5.45 2.88
C ILE A 419 -16.15 -5.57 1.35
N GLY A 420 -16.69 -4.58 0.68
CA GLY A 420 -16.75 -4.53 -0.79
C GLY A 420 -15.45 -4.11 -1.48
N GLY A 421 -14.53 -3.48 -0.74
CA GLY A 421 -13.23 -3.04 -1.23
C GLY A 421 -12.13 -4.08 -1.00
N MET A 422 -11.06 -3.67 -0.33
CA MET A 422 -9.87 -4.50 -0.08
C MET A 422 -9.82 -5.07 1.35
N ALA A 423 -10.94 -5.06 2.11
CA ALA A 423 -10.94 -5.52 3.49
C ALA A 423 -10.42 -6.95 3.63
N THR A 424 -9.47 -7.15 4.52
CA THR A 424 -9.00 -8.46 4.99
C THR A 424 -9.84 -8.94 6.16
N VAL A 425 -10.17 -8.02 7.09
CA VAL A 425 -10.96 -8.30 8.30
C VAL A 425 -12.33 -7.62 8.21
N ASP A 426 -13.41 -8.39 8.36
CA ASP A 426 -14.73 -7.84 8.70
C ASP A 426 -14.69 -7.36 10.15
N ARG A 427 -14.46 -6.06 10.33
CA ARG A 427 -14.22 -5.45 11.65
C ARG A 427 -15.43 -5.53 12.57
N LYS A 428 -16.65 -5.56 12.01
CA LYS A 428 -17.90 -5.72 12.79
C LYS A 428 -18.04 -7.13 13.37
N LYS A 429 -17.61 -8.14 12.61
CA LYS A 429 -17.74 -9.55 12.99
C LYS A 429 -16.46 -10.15 13.54
N CYS A 430 -15.34 -9.45 13.48
CA CYS A 430 -14.01 -9.96 13.81
C CYS A 430 -13.71 -11.30 13.11
N LYS A 431 -13.87 -11.32 11.78
CA LYS A 431 -13.63 -12.49 10.92
C LYS A 431 -12.89 -12.10 9.66
N ILE A 432 -12.09 -13.03 9.15
CA ILE A 432 -11.49 -12.85 7.80
C ILE A 432 -12.60 -12.88 6.76
N VAL A 433 -12.54 -11.94 5.80
CA VAL A 433 -13.59 -11.78 4.76
C VAL A 433 -13.56 -12.94 3.76
N GLU A 434 -12.38 -13.35 3.33
CA GLU A 434 -12.16 -14.49 2.40
C GLU A 434 -11.08 -15.41 2.97
N PRO A 435 -11.44 -16.31 3.91
CA PRO A 435 -10.45 -17.11 4.65
C PRO A 435 -9.63 -18.04 3.75
N GLU A 436 -10.24 -18.65 2.74
CA GLU A 436 -9.54 -19.56 1.80
C GLU A 436 -8.54 -18.80 0.92
N TYR A 437 -8.92 -17.62 0.44
CA TYR A 437 -8.03 -16.74 -0.32
C TYR A 437 -6.82 -16.34 0.53
N ASN A 438 -7.06 -15.85 1.74
CA ASN A 438 -5.98 -15.40 2.63
C ASN A 438 -5.04 -16.55 3.00
N ALA A 439 -5.58 -17.72 3.33
CA ALA A 439 -4.78 -18.91 3.62
C ALA A 439 -3.91 -19.34 2.42
N ALA A 440 -4.46 -19.28 1.20
CA ALA A 440 -3.71 -19.61 -0.01
C ALA A 440 -2.55 -18.64 -0.27
N VAL A 441 -2.77 -17.33 -0.09
CA VAL A 441 -1.75 -16.29 -0.26
C VAL A 441 -0.63 -16.46 0.78
N ILE A 442 -0.98 -16.63 2.05
CA ILE A 442 0.00 -16.84 3.14
C ILE A 442 0.83 -18.10 2.87
N LYS A 443 0.15 -19.21 2.51
CA LYS A 443 0.83 -20.47 2.19
C LYS A 443 1.78 -20.34 1.00
N ALA A 444 1.40 -19.63 -0.06
CA ALA A 444 2.24 -19.43 -1.23
C ALA A 444 3.54 -18.68 -0.87
N TRP A 445 3.45 -17.69 0.02
CA TRP A 445 4.63 -16.99 0.52
C TRP A 445 5.54 -17.91 1.35
N GLN A 446 4.97 -18.65 2.29
CA GLN A 446 5.69 -19.57 3.18
C GLN A 446 6.39 -20.68 2.41
N ASP A 447 5.69 -21.34 1.48
CA ASP A 447 6.26 -22.40 0.62
C ASP A 447 7.44 -21.86 -0.20
N ALA A 448 7.31 -20.65 -0.75
CA ALA A 448 8.36 -20.01 -1.53
C ALA A 448 9.57 -19.61 -0.68
N ASN A 449 9.36 -19.11 0.54
CA ASN A 449 10.44 -18.76 1.44
C ASN A 449 11.21 -20.01 1.94
N GLN A 450 10.51 -21.12 2.15
CA GLN A 450 11.12 -22.39 2.53
C GLN A 450 11.89 -23.04 1.38
N ASN A 451 11.40 -22.90 0.14
CA ASN A 451 11.96 -23.56 -1.04
C ASN A 451 12.16 -22.56 -2.20
N PRO A 452 12.98 -21.53 -2.04
CA PRO A 452 13.10 -20.44 -3.03
C PRO A 452 13.61 -20.91 -4.41
N ALA A 453 14.41 -21.99 -4.46
CA ALA A 453 14.91 -22.55 -5.70
C ALA A 453 13.81 -23.18 -6.59
N ASN A 454 12.66 -23.55 -6.00
CA ASN A 454 11.54 -24.14 -6.73
C ASN A 454 10.64 -23.09 -7.40
N ILE A 455 10.84 -21.80 -7.10
CA ILE A 455 10.01 -20.73 -7.64
C ILE A 455 10.58 -20.26 -8.96
N ASN A 456 9.83 -20.52 -10.02
CA ASN A 456 10.19 -20.03 -11.36
C ASN A 456 9.98 -18.51 -11.44
N SER A 457 11.02 -17.79 -11.85
CA SER A 457 11.04 -16.35 -12.10
C SER A 457 11.53 -16.03 -13.52
N ASP A 458 11.39 -16.98 -14.45
CA ASP A 458 11.62 -16.72 -15.87
C ASP A 458 10.42 -15.95 -16.43
N LEU A 459 10.72 -14.98 -17.28
CA LEU A 459 9.67 -14.26 -17.99
C LEU A 459 8.93 -15.21 -18.94
N VAL A 460 7.63 -15.03 -19.03
CA VAL A 460 6.80 -15.75 -20.00
C VAL A 460 6.55 -14.88 -21.23
N ASP A 461 6.15 -15.50 -22.34
CA ASP A 461 5.70 -14.75 -23.51
C ASP A 461 4.58 -13.78 -23.10
N GLU A 462 4.78 -12.48 -23.37
CA GLU A 462 3.81 -11.46 -23.05
C GLU A 462 2.81 -11.31 -24.19
N GLU A 463 1.58 -11.73 -23.96
CA GLU A 463 0.50 -11.58 -24.92
C GLU A 463 0.04 -10.12 -25.00
N ILE A 464 -0.12 -9.65 -26.23
CA ILE A 464 -0.58 -8.29 -26.54
C ILE A 464 -2.09 -8.32 -26.75
N ASP A 465 -2.81 -7.49 -26.01
CA ASP A 465 -4.26 -7.36 -26.16
C ASP A 465 -4.61 -6.72 -27.50
N LEU A 466 -5.05 -7.56 -28.44
CA LEU A 466 -5.45 -7.12 -29.77
C LEU A 466 -6.75 -6.30 -29.78
N SER A 467 -7.55 -6.29 -28.69
CA SER A 467 -8.74 -5.42 -28.62
C SER A 467 -8.40 -3.92 -28.66
N ARG A 468 -7.15 -3.59 -28.34
CA ARG A 468 -6.59 -2.22 -28.38
C ARG A 468 -6.21 -1.74 -29.78
N LEU A 469 -6.39 -2.59 -30.81
CA LEU A 469 -6.03 -2.25 -32.18
C LEU A 469 -6.84 -1.05 -32.69
N THR A 470 -6.15 0.00 -33.11
CA THR A 470 -6.75 1.21 -33.67
C THR A 470 -6.73 1.15 -35.18
N ILE A 471 -7.85 1.44 -35.83
CA ILE A 471 -8.00 1.48 -37.29
C ILE A 471 -7.86 2.90 -37.79
N TRP A 472 -6.94 3.15 -38.76
CA TRP A 472 -6.68 4.48 -39.27
C TRP A 472 -7.77 5.01 -40.22
N GLN A 473 -8.27 4.15 -41.14
CA GLN A 473 -9.28 4.52 -42.15
C GLN A 473 -10.51 3.63 -41.97
N LYS A 474 -11.43 4.07 -41.13
CA LYS A 474 -12.63 3.29 -40.74
C LYS A 474 -13.68 3.11 -41.87
N ASP A 475 -13.56 3.88 -42.93
CA ASP A 475 -14.40 3.78 -44.12
C ASP A 475 -14.08 2.56 -45.01
N VAL A 476 -12.82 2.09 -44.98
CA VAL A 476 -12.34 0.97 -45.82
C VAL A 476 -11.63 -0.12 -44.99
N SER A 477 -11.52 0.03 -43.71
CA SER A 477 -10.81 -0.89 -42.81
C SER A 477 -11.60 -1.11 -41.52
N SER A 478 -11.52 -2.31 -40.96
CA SER A 478 -12.21 -2.66 -39.71
C SER A 478 -11.48 -3.76 -38.94
N TYR A 479 -11.71 -3.82 -37.64
CA TYR A 479 -11.28 -4.91 -36.77
C TYR A 479 -12.42 -5.39 -35.88
N ASN A 480 -12.60 -6.70 -35.80
CA ASN A 480 -13.55 -7.32 -34.90
C ASN A 480 -12.80 -8.07 -33.80
N ALA A 481 -12.75 -7.50 -32.62
CA ALA A 481 -12.01 -8.06 -31.48
C ALA A 481 -12.52 -9.44 -31.02
N LYS A 482 -13.83 -9.75 -31.22
CA LYS A 482 -14.40 -11.05 -30.83
C LYS A 482 -13.94 -12.20 -31.73
N THR A 483 -13.68 -11.92 -33.00
CA THR A 483 -13.30 -12.94 -33.98
C THR A 483 -11.84 -12.83 -34.40
N GLY A 484 -11.13 -11.78 -34.00
CA GLY A 484 -9.77 -11.46 -34.44
C GLY A 484 -9.69 -11.01 -35.91
N LEU A 485 -10.83 -10.83 -36.60
CA LEU A 485 -10.84 -10.49 -38.01
C LEU A 485 -10.45 -9.05 -38.27
N LEU A 486 -9.29 -8.85 -38.90
CA LEU A 486 -8.79 -7.57 -39.41
C LEU A 486 -9.05 -7.47 -40.92
N GLN A 487 -9.65 -6.38 -41.36
CA GLN A 487 -9.82 -6.04 -42.77
C GLN A 487 -9.15 -4.68 -43.01
N LEU A 488 -8.25 -4.62 -43.97
CA LEU A 488 -7.57 -3.38 -44.38
C LEU A 488 -7.86 -3.11 -45.86
N GLY A 489 -8.21 -1.87 -46.19
CA GLY A 489 -8.28 -1.43 -47.58
C GLY A 489 -6.92 -1.54 -48.28
N ALA A 490 -6.89 -1.43 -49.63
CA ALA A 490 -5.67 -1.43 -50.40
C ALA A 490 -4.89 -0.11 -50.26
N ASN A 491 -3.63 -0.11 -50.70
CA ASN A 491 -2.79 1.07 -50.80
C ASN A 491 -2.49 1.73 -49.45
N TRP A 492 -1.71 1.05 -48.63
CA TRP A 492 -1.16 1.57 -47.38
C TRP A 492 -2.23 1.95 -46.34
N LYS A 493 -3.32 1.22 -46.29
CA LYS A 493 -4.27 1.31 -45.19
C LYS A 493 -3.76 0.51 -44.00
N GLY A 494 -4.03 0.98 -42.80
CA GLY A 494 -3.39 0.38 -41.63
C GLY A 494 -4.16 0.46 -40.35
N SER A 495 -3.55 -0.16 -39.38
CA SER A 495 -3.92 -0.16 -37.99
C SER A 495 -2.66 -0.11 -37.11
N ASP A 496 -2.82 0.26 -35.88
CA ASP A 496 -1.73 0.27 -34.91
C ASP A 496 -2.12 -0.17 -33.52
N LEU A 497 -1.10 -0.60 -32.79
CA LEU A 497 -1.13 -0.82 -31.36
C LEU A 497 -0.17 0.15 -30.69
N TRP A 498 -0.70 0.98 -29.81
CA TRP A 498 0.08 2.00 -29.12
C TRP A 498 0.59 1.48 -27.76
N PHE A 499 1.90 1.66 -27.47
CA PHE A 499 2.58 1.25 -26.24
C PHE A 499 3.17 2.45 -25.48
N GLY A 500 3.36 3.58 -26.15
CA GLY A 500 3.98 4.78 -25.59
C GLY A 500 5.49 4.64 -25.43
N ASP A 501 5.93 3.85 -24.45
CA ASP A 501 7.35 3.69 -24.10
C ASP A 501 7.62 2.29 -23.51
N LYS A 502 7.34 1.23 -24.29
CA LYS A 502 7.56 -0.16 -23.87
C LYS A 502 9.03 -0.55 -23.90
N ASP A 503 9.54 -1.00 -22.76
CA ASP A 503 10.87 -1.61 -22.66
C ASP A 503 10.87 -3.02 -23.27
N LEU A 504 11.74 -3.24 -24.25
CA LEU A 504 11.90 -4.51 -24.94
C LEU A 504 13.15 -5.28 -24.52
N SER A 505 13.95 -4.77 -23.59
CA SER A 505 15.26 -5.34 -23.21
C SER A 505 15.21 -6.81 -22.78
N GLU A 506 14.09 -7.22 -22.21
CA GLU A 506 13.87 -8.59 -21.71
C GLU A 506 13.31 -9.56 -22.76
N TYR A 507 12.95 -9.10 -23.96
CA TYR A 507 12.38 -9.92 -25.02
C TYR A 507 13.32 -10.00 -26.20
N SER A 508 13.13 -11.01 -27.06
CA SER A 508 13.94 -11.21 -28.26
C SER A 508 13.16 -10.99 -29.55
N ASN A 509 11.86 -11.28 -29.53
CA ASN A 509 11.07 -11.32 -30.75
C ASN A 509 9.63 -10.86 -30.50
N LEU A 510 8.99 -10.38 -31.56
CA LEU A 510 7.55 -10.28 -31.67
C LEU A 510 7.05 -11.50 -32.46
N VAL A 511 6.12 -12.25 -31.91
CA VAL A 511 5.52 -13.45 -32.55
C VAL A 511 4.07 -13.16 -32.88
N LEU A 512 3.73 -13.29 -34.17
CA LEU A 512 2.35 -13.20 -34.65
C LEU A 512 1.84 -14.57 -35.10
N ASN A 513 0.69 -15.01 -34.56
CA ASN A 513 -0.08 -16.13 -35.05
C ASN A 513 -1.34 -15.59 -35.75
N TYR A 514 -1.62 -16.09 -36.94
CA TYR A 514 -2.72 -15.64 -37.78
C TYR A 514 -3.21 -16.74 -38.73
N LYS A 515 -4.39 -16.57 -39.28
CA LYS A 515 -4.97 -17.44 -40.31
C LYS A 515 -5.77 -16.67 -41.35
N ASP A 516 -6.10 -17.33 -42.44
CA ASP A 516 -7.00 -16.86 -43.50
C ASP A 516 -6.56 -15.52 -44.12
N ALA A 517 -5.27 -15.29 -44.25
CA ALA A 517 -4.77 -14.07 -44.89
C ALA A 517 -5.02 -14.08 -46.40
N SER A 518 -5.85 -13.17 -46.87
CA SER A 518 -6.22 -13.05 -48.32
C SER A 518 -5.09 -12.48 -49.18
N SER A 519 -4.22 -11.69 -48.60
CA SER A 519 -3.07 -11.05 -49.24
C SER A 519 -1.94 -10.87 -48.22
N SER A 520 -0.71 -10.65 -48.71
CA SER A 520 0.40 -10.27 -47.82
C SER A 520 0.16 -8.91 -47.21
N PHE A 521 0.66 -8.72 -45.99
CA PHE A 521 0.61 -7.48 -45.25
C PHE A 521 1.95 -7.20 -44.57
N ILE A 522 2.12 -6.02 -43.99
CA ILE A 522 3.35 -5.57 -43.38
C ILE A 522 3.15 -5.38 -41.89
N ILE A 523 4.11 -5.82 -41.08
CA ILE A 523 4.31 -5.37 -39.73
C ILE A 523 5.54 -4.47 -39.65
N GLN A 524 5.41 -3.34 -38.97
CA GLN A 524 6.49 -2.39 -38.73
C GLN A 524 6.46 -1.92 -37.29
N LEU A 525 7.61 -1.93 -36.62
CA LEU A 525 7.76 -1.39 -35.28
C LEU A 525 8.23 0.07 -35.36
N VAL A 526 7.64 0.93 -34.55
CA VAL A 526 8.05 2.33 -34.39
C VAL A 526 8.56 2.51 -32.96
N TYR A 527 9.75 3.08 -32.83
CA TYR A 527 10.40 3.29 -31.55
C TYR A 527 10.19 4.71 -31.02
N THR A 528 10.50 4.96 -29.77
CA THR A 528 10.30 6.28 -29.12
C THR A 528 11.19 7.38 -29.71
N ASP A 529 12.29 7.03 -30.36
CA ASP A 529 13.16 7.94 -31.13
C ASP A 529 12.61 8.22 -32.56
N ASP A 530 11.35 7.83 -32.82
CA ASP A 530 10.67 7.88 -34.12
C ASP A 530 11.35 7.08 -35.26
N SER A 531 12.41 6.36 -34.95
CA SER A 531 12.96 5.39 -35.91
C SER A 531 11.98 4.23 -36.13
N LYS A 532 12.06 3.61 -37.28
CA LYS A 532 11.22 2.48 -37.66
C LYS A 532 12.08 1.25 -37.94
N SER A 533 11.54 0.08 -37.62
CA SER A 533 12.11 -1.19 -38.10
C SER A 533 12.00 -1.27 -39.63
N GLN A 534 12.68 -2.24 -40.20
CA GLN A 534 12.37 -2.67 -41.58
C GLN A 534 10.90 -3.13 -41.69
N ASN A 535 10.37 -3.11 -42.88
CA ASN A 535 9.07 -3.69 -43.18
C ASN A 535 9.14 -5.22 -43.18
N PHE A 536 8.46 -5.87 -42.25
CA PHE A 536 8.34 -7.33 -42.21
C PHE A 536 7.12 -7.75 -43.03
N LYS A 537 7.35 -8.25 -44.22
CA LYS A 537 6.27 -8.72 -45.11
C LYS A 537 5.78 -10.09 -44.67
N ILE A 538 4.50 -10.15 -44.33
CA ILE A 538 3.81 -11.33 -43.83
C ILE A 538 3.12 -12.02 -45.02
N SER A 539 3.46 -13.29 -45.26
CA SER A 539 2.91 -14.07 -46.39
C SER A 539 1.56 -14.70 -46.05
N THR A 540 0.79 -15.04 -47.06
CA THR A 540 -0.49 -15.73 -46.89
C THR A 540 -0.37 -17.20 -46.45
N SER A 541 0.79 -17.81 -46.67
CA SER A 541 1.01 -19.27 -46.47
C SER A 541 1.50 -19.66 -45.09
N LYS A 542 2.08 -18.71 -44.33
CA LYS A 542 2.57 -18.98 -42.95
C LYS A 542 1.46 -18.66 -41.96
N LYS A 543 1.34 -19.48 -40.90
CA LYS A 543 0.38 -19.27 -39.81
C LYS A 543 1.02 -18.63 -38.58
N SER A 544 2.35 -18.60 -38.54
CA SER A 544 3.12 -17.96 -37.46
C SER A 544 4.36 -17.31 -38.04
N ILE A 545 4.72 -16.17 -37.50
CA ILE A 545 5.96 -15.46 -37.87
C ILE A 545 6.62 -14.88 -36.62
N THR A 546 7.95 -15.00 -36.59
CA THR A 546 8.81 -14.39 -35.56
C THR A 546 9.52 -13.18 -36.18
N ILE A 547 9.40 -12.05 -35.56
CA ILE A 547 9.93 -10.74 -35.98
C ILE A 547 10.95 -10.28 -34.95
N PRO A 548 12.26 -10.26 -35.27
CA PRO A 548 13.26 -9.74 -34.36
C PRO A 548 13.16 -8.21 -34.25
N PHE A 549 13.55 -7.66 -33.11
CA PHE A 549 13.59 -6.22 -32.88
C PHE A 549 14.86 -5.77 -32.16
N ASP A 550 15.11 -4.47 -32.13
CA ASP A 550 16.23 -3.89 -31.42
C ASP A 550 15.91 -3.74 -29.91
N LYS A 551 16.49 -4.62 -29.09
CA LYS A 551 16.35 -4.62 -27.63
C LYS A 551 16.85 -3.34 -26.94
N LYS A 552 17.68 -2.54 -27.60
CA LYS A 552 18.22 -1.29 -27.05
C LYS A 552 17.26 -0.12 -27.23
N LYS A 553 16.21 -0.30 -28.04
CA LYS A 553 15.20 0.71 -28.30
C LYS A 553 13.93 0.45 -27.52
N ARG A 554 13.22 1.52 -27.24
CA ARG A 554 11.93 1.45 -26.56
C ARG A 554 10.81 1.55 -27.60
N LEU A 555 9.82 0.66 -27.51
CA LEU A 555 8.76 0.57 -28.50
C LEU A 555 7.66 1.59 -28.22
N LYS A 556 7.36 2.38 -29.25
CA LYS A 556 6.26 3.36 -29.24
C LYS A 556 4.95 2.74 -29.74
N GLN A 557 5.00 2.04 -30.88
CA GLN A 557 3.82 1.41 -31.48
C GLN A 557 4.19 0.33 -32.52
N ILE A 558 3.22 -0.53 -32.82
CA ILE A 558 3.31 -1.53 -33.89
C ILE A 558 2.29 -1.22 -34.95
N PHE A 559 2.73 -1.12 -36.21
CA PHE A 559 1.85 -0.94 -37.36
C PHE A 559 1.54 -2.30 -38.01
N ILE A 560 0.28 -2.47 -38.42
CA ILE A 560 -0.16 -3.57 -39.30
C ILE A 560 -0.78 -2.93 -40.53
N ILE A 561 -0.17 -3.12 -41.71
CA ILE A 561 -0.41 -2.28 -42.89
C ILE A 561 -0.66 -3.16 -44.12
N SER A 562 -1.65 -2.80 -44.95
CA SER A 562 -1.76 -3.32 -46.32
C SER A 562 -0.72 -2.67 -47.21
N GLU A 563 -0.25 -3.35 -48.24
CA GLU A 563 0.61 -2.78 -49.28
C GLU A 563 -0.27 -2.34 -50.47
N ASN A 564 -0.27 -3.07 -51.55
CA ASN A 564 -0.98 -2.71 -52.79
C ASN A 564 -2.41 -3.29 -52.88
N ALA A 565 -2.68 -4.37 -52.16
CA ALA A 565 -3.94 -5.05 -52.15
C ALA A 565 -4.65 -4.95 -50.81
N SER A 566 -5.97 -5.05 -50.80
CA SER A 566 -6.72 -5.19 -49.56
C SER A 566 -6.38 -6.49 -48.84
N VAL A 567 -6.41 -6.45 -47.53
CA VAL A 567 -6.07 -7.57 -46.66
C VAL A 567 -7.28 -7.97 -45.83
N LYS A 568 -7.55 -9.26 -45.77
CA LYS A 568 -8.47 -9.87 -44.81
C LYS A 568 -7.71 -10.98 -44.10
N VAL A 569 -7.52 -10.86 -42.79
CA VAL A 569 -6.74 -11.81 -41.98
C VAL A 569 -7.38 -11.97 -40.59
N THR A 570 -7.34 -13.18 -40.05
CA THR A 570 -7.71 -13.41 -38.66
C THR A 570 -6.44 -13.43 -37.82
N LEU A 571 -6.27 -12.42 -36.97
CA LEU A 571 -5.21 -12.36 -35.97
C LEU A 571 -5.61 -13.25 -34.79
N GLU A 572 -4.79 -14.25 -34.46
CA GLU A 572 -5.09 -15.18 -33.36
C GLU A 572 -4.37 -14.80 -32.10
N LYS A 573 -3.08 -14.43 -32.22
CA LYS A 573 -2.23 -14.03 -31.08
C LYS A 573 -1.09 -13.16 -31.56
N LEU A 574 -0.77 -12.16 -30.79
CA LEU A 574 0.44 -11.35 -30.93
C LEU A 574 1.13 -11.31 -29.55
N SER A 575 2.41 -11.61 -29.48
CA SER A 575 3.14 -11.66 -28.21
C SER A 575 4.59 -11.22 -28.35
N PHE A 576 5.15 -10.62 -27.31
CA PHE A 576 6.60 -10.54 -27.14
C PHE A 576 7.09 -11.87 -26.58
N SER A 577 8.18 -12.41 -27.11
CA SER A 577 8.78 -13.66 -26.65
C SER A 577 10.27 -13.49 -26.32
N ASN A 578 10.76 -14.36 -25.47
CA ASN A 578 12.18 -14.42 -25.06
C ASN A 578 13.07 -15.05 -26.13
#